data_09ae7282e6d381f4f59ac669bede3c35
#
_entry.id   09ae7282e6d381f4f59ac669bede3c35
#
_cell.length_a   1.000
_cell.length_b   1.000
_cell.length_c   1.000
_cell.angle_alpha   90.00
_cell.angle_beta   90.00
_cell.angle_gamma   90.00
#
_symmetry.space_group_name_H-M   'P 1'
#
loop_
_entity.id
_entity.type
_entity.pdbx_description
1 polymer ?
#
loop_
_entity_poly.entity_id
_entity_poly.type
_entity_poly.pdbx_seq_one_letter_code
_entity_poly.pdbx_strand_id
1 'polypeptide(L)'
;MDFLEDLYKSIDDWNIEYNNLESEIESLSIYYNKKNLNLSSSDIARTIKLLEHLYCKLDKLYTYSIVNYDLNVKSLDWQNRNYKIERLYNRLEKKYEFFNEAISKHKTELLNLISNNKEHKKYKYYYNNFFEKEKRNYFKELYEEANIKEQYNNILYFKEYIGEFEVDNEKYMVTSNTLLTYLNSENRKIRKNAYEAVINFFSKKEVEAAFLVNLNYLIKNKMANANGFDTYFEEVIENHFISINNPSFFEVSHNVKKIFKKSLDIRRQILGLEKISHFDMYYFGEHKSHISYKEAQKIIKEALKHFGEEYLGILDKIFKENWIHHESSSLKKFGGRSYSSINTHPYIIINWNNDIDSLFALIHEIGGAVSQYLAQNSCSIVYSELSEAKVEFMSVLNEYMLSKYLLENNVKEIDRNEAFIRVLEFLKDDFFVPYEYMNLLYSFSQNSTKFPLTHEIIDEEYDKVIKDFRDFKHFENINLNKKNWIKAHDQLSIEYNLNYICAFILVLNFDINKFNKVINLCKQGEIQSDGDFFYEIFESQLDFINLNKNAIKWINNLIDSYMK
;
A
#
# COMPACT_ATOMS: atom_id res chain seq x y z
N MET A 1 -28.54 -6.35 -0.57
CA MET A 1 -27.56 -7.42 -0.79
C MET A 1 -26.70 -7.48 0.43
N ASP A 2 -26.41 -8.65 0.96
CA ASP A 2 -25.41 -8.79 2.01
C ASP A 2 -24.04 -8.41 1.44
N PHE A 3 -23.16 -7.82 2.25
CA PHE A 3 -21.87 -7.25 1.83
C PHE A 3 -20.97 -8.23 1.04
N LEU A 4 -21.10 -9.55 1.28
CA LEU A 4 -20.28 -10.60 0.65
C LEU A 4 -21.11 -11.62 -0.16
N GLU A 5 -22.39 -11.35 -0.40
CA GLU A 5 -23.33 -12.35 -0.99
C GLU A 5 -22.96 -12.76 -2.43
N ASP A 6 -22.27 -11.89 -3.17
CA ASP A 6 -21.81 -12.17 -4.54
C ASP A 6 -20.54 -13.05 -4.60
N LEU A 7 -19.82 -13.17 -3.48
CA LEU A 7 -18.75 -14.15 -3.32
C LEU A 7 -19.32 -15.52 -2.89
N TYR A 8 -19.84 -15.59 -1.67
CA TYR A 8 -20.48 -16.78 -1.11
C TYR A 8 -21.66 -16.40 -0.22
N LYS A 9 -22.78 -17.13 -0.36
CA LYS A 9 -23.98 -16.89 0.46
C LYS A 9 -23.82 -17.38 1.90
N SER A 10 -22.93 -18.35 2.10
CA SER A 10 -22.66 -18.93 3.43
C SER A 10 -21.24 -19.45 3.53
N ILE A 11 -20.83 -19.71 4.77
CA ILE A 11 -19.56 -20.38 5.08
C ILE A 11 -19.54 -21.84 4.57
N ASP A 12 -20.70 -22.47 4.46
CA ASP A 12 -20.82 -23.83 3.93
C ASP A 12 -20.56 -23.85 2.41
N ASP A 13 -21.04 -22.84 1.67
CA ASP A 13 -20.75 -22.70 0.25
C ASP A 13 -19.24 -22.51 0.02
N TRP A 14 -18.60 -21.70 0.87
CA TRP A 14 -17.15 -21.53 0.86
C TRP A 14 -16.41 -22.86 1.13
N ASN A 15 -16.86 -23.64 2.13
CA ASN A 15 -16.26 -24.93 2.47
C ASN A 15 -16.38 -25.93 1.32
N ILE A 16 -17.54 -25.96 0.66
CA ILE A 16 -17.79 -26.84 -0.50
C ILE A 16 -16.84 -26.47 -1.65
N GLU A 17 -16.74 -25.18 -1.98
CA GLU A 17 -15.85 -24.73 -3.06
C GLU A 17 -14.37 -24.99 -2.74
N TYR A 18 -13.95 -24.77 -1.48
CA TYR A 18 -12.58 -25.06 -1.02
C TYR A 18 -12.23 -26.55 -1.24
N ASN A 19 -13.10 -27.47 -0.80
CA ASN A 19 -12.88 -28.92 -0.94
C ASN A 19 -12.87 -29.36 -2.41
N ASN A 20 -13.73 -28.77 -3.23
CA ASN A 20 -13.77 -29.04 -4.68
C ASN A 20 -12.47 -28.57 -5.33
N LEU A 21 -12.03 -27.34 -5.03
CA LEU A 21 -10.79 -26.79 -5.57
C LEU A 21 -9.55 -27.56 -5.12
N GLU A 22 -9.50 -27.98 -3.85
CA GLU A 22 -8.41 -28.82 -3.36
C GLU A 22 -8.34 -30.14 -4.15
N SER A 23 -9.48 -30.77 -4.42
CA SER A 23 -9.58 -32.00 -5.22
C SER A 23 -9.17 -31.76 -6.68
N GLU A 24 -9.58 -30.64 -7.29
CA GLU A 24 -9.19 -30.25 -8.64
C GLU A 24 -7.68 -30.06 -8.76
N ILE A 25 -7.06 -29.35 -7.82
CA ILE A 25 -5.60 -29.12 -7.75
C ILE A 25 -4.85 -30.45 -7.55
N GLU A 26 -5.35 -31.36 -6.69
CA GLU A 26 -4.74 -32.67 -6.51
C GLU A 26 -4.82 -33.51 -7.79
N SER A 27 -5.91 -33.43 -8.55
CA SER A 27 -6.07 -34.16 -9.80
C SER A 27 -5.10 -33.74 -10.91
N LEU A 28 -4.57 -32.49 -10.86
CA LEU A 28 -3.57 -32.02 -11.83
C LEU A 28 -2.32 -32.90 -11.87
N SER A 29 -1.91 -33.49 -10.74
CA SER A 29 -0.74 -34.38 -10.67
C SER A 29 -0.91 -35.68 -11.47
N ILE A 30 -2.14 -36.11 -11.74
CA ILE A 30 -2.46 -37.30 -12.50
C ILE A 30 -2.26 -37.07 -14.00
N TYR A 31 -2.62 -35.88 -14.49
CA TYR A 31 -2.48 -35.49 -15.90
C TYR A 31 -1.02 -35.18 -16.29
N TYR A 32 -0.22 -34.69 -15.35
CA TYR A 32 1.11 -34.18 -15.61
C TYR A 32 2.19 -35.00 -14.87
N ASN A 33 2.25 -36.28 -15.15
CA ASN A 33 3.29 -37.14 -14.59
C ASN A 33 4.65 -36.75 -15.22
N LYS A 34 5.71 -36.54 -14.40
CA LYS A 34 7.07 -36.09 -14.78
C LYS A 34 7.71 -36.80 -16.01
N LYS A 35 7.11 -37.88 -16.51
CA LYS A 35 7.59 -38.65 -17.67
C LYS A 35 7.13 -38.13 -19.05
N ASN A 36 6.17 -37.19 -19.14
CA ASN A 36 5.65 -36.71 -20.41
C ASN A 36 5.81 -35.21 -20.60
N LEU A 37 7.07 -34.75 -20.68
CA LEU A 37 7.42 -33.32 -20.96
C LEU A 37 7.23 -32.92 -22.45
N ASN A 38 6.61 -33.78 -23.30
CA ASN A 38 6.28 -33.43 -24.67
C ASN A 38 4.84 -32.88 -24.76
N LEU A 39 4.58 -31.76 -24.11
CA LEU A 39 3.32 -31.02 -24.24
C LEU A 39 3.30 -30.34 -25.60
N SER A 40 2.23 -30.55 -26.38
CA SER A 40 1.98 -29.79 -27.60
C SER A 40 1.58 -28.34 -27.24
N SER A 41 1.71 -27.43 -28.18
CA SER A 41 1.24 -26.03 -27.99
C SER A 41 -0.27 -25.96 -27.68
N SER A 42 -1.07 -26.92 -28.13
CA SER A 42 -2.49 -27.03 -27.79
C SER A 42 -2.70 -27.49 -26.33
N ASP A 43 -1.84 -28.36 -25.80
CA ASP A 43 -1.92 -28.81 -24.41
C ASP A 43 -1.53 -27.65 -23.47
N ILE A 44 -0.51 -26.87 -23.84
CA ILE A 44 -0.11 -25.67 -23.13
C ILE A 44 -1.29 -24.67 -23.07
N ALA A 45 -1.92 -24.38 -24.22
CA ALA A 45 -3.08 -23.50 -24.29
C ALA A 45 -4.27 -23.95 -23.42
N ARG A 46 -4.52 -25.25 -23.37
CA ARG A 46 -5.57 -25.83 -22.50
C ARG A 46 -5.22 -25.67 -21.02
N THR A 47 -3.97 -25.89 -20.66
CA THR A 47 -3.50 -25.74 -19.28
C THR A 47 -3.63 -24.32 -18.80
N ILE A 48 -3.34 -23.33 -19.64
CA ILE A 48 -3.54 -21.91 -19.30
C ILE A 48 -4.99 -21.60 -18.91
N LYS A 49 -5.95 -22.09 -19.72
CA LYS A 49 -7.38 -21.91 -19.43
C LYS A 49 -7.79 -22.59 -18.13
N LEU A 50 -7.23 -23.76 -17.84
CA LEU A 50 -7.46 -24.44 -16.58
C LEU A 50 -6.92 -23.64 -15.40
N LEU A 51 -5.72 -23.08 -15.53
CA LEU A 51 -5.12 -22.24 -14.50
C LEU A 51 -5.91 -20.95 -14.26
N GLU A 52 -6.36 -20.26 -15.32
CA GLU A 52 -7.28 -19.13 -15.16
C GLU A 52 -8.50 -19.52 -14.31
N HIS A 53 -9.10 -20.66 -14.57
CA HIS A 53 -10.25 -21.16 -13.83
C HIS A 53 -9.93 -21.41 -12.35
N LEU A 54 -8.80 -22.05 -12.06
CA LEU A 54 -8.35 -22.34 -10.69
C LEU A 54 -8.00 -21.06 -9.92
N TYR A 55 -7.31 -20.10 -10.57
CA TYR A 55 -7.00 -18.81 -9.97
C TYR A 55 -8.25 -17.98 -9.68
N CYS A 56 -9.26 -18.00 -10.56
CA CYS A 56 -10.53 -17.32 -10.28
C CYS A 56 -11.24 -17.89 -9.03
N LYS A 57 -11.17 -19.19 -8.81
CA LYS A 57 -11.73 -19.82 -7.60
C LYS A 57 -10.91 -19.47 -6.35
N LEU A 58 -9.58 -19.55 -6.45
CA LEU A 58 -8.69 -19.16 -5.36
C LEU A 58 -8.89 -17.70 -4.94
N ASP A 59 -8.97 -16.79 -5.91
CA ASP A 59 -9.20 -15.37 -5.71
C ASP A 59 -10.49 -15.10 -4.92
N LYS A 60 -11.61 -15.73 -5.31
CA LYS A 60 -12.88 -15.62 -4.58
C LYS A 60 -12.81 -16.18 -3.15
N LEU A 61 -12.20 -17.36 -3.00
CA LEU A 61 -12.04 -17.99 -1.68
C LEU A 61 -11.18 -17.12 -0.75
N TYR A 62 -10.09 -16.58 -1.30
CA TYR A 62 -9.19 -15.68 -0.57
C TYR A 62 -9.90 -14.39 -0.17
N THR A 63 -10.53 -13.70 -1.13
CA THR A 63 -11.23 -12.44 -0.88
C THR A 63 -12.30 -12.59 0.19
N TYR A 64 -13.12 -13.63 0.13
CA TYR A 64 -14.11 -13.89 1.16
C TYR A 64 -13.49 -14.10 2.54
N SER A 65 -12.41 -14.87 2.63
CA SER A 65 -11.78 -15.19 3.92
C SER A 65 -11.02 -14.01 4.51
N ILE A 66 -10.29 -13.24 3.69
CA ILE A 66 -9.51 -12.08 4.17
C ILE A 66 -10.41 -10.92 4.59
N VAL A 67 -11.49 -10.66 3.86
CA VAL A 67 -12.48 -9.64 4.23
C VAL A 67 -13.12 -9.98 5.57
N ASN A 68 -13.57 -11.23 5.77
CA ASN A 68 -14.13 -11.67 7.06
C ASN A 68 -13.10 -11.63 8.19
N TYR A 69 -11.83 -11.94 7.92
CA TYR A 69 -10.76 -11.80 8.90
C TYR A 69 -10.54 -10.33 9.27
N ASP A 70 -10.50 -9.42 8.31
CA ASP A 70 -10.30 -8.00 8.57
C ASP A 70 -11.51 -7.34 9.27
N LEU A 71 -12.70 -7.91 9.10
CA LEU A 71 -13.88 -7.53 9.89
C LEU A 71 -13.82 -8.03 11.34
N ASN A 72 -13.06 -9.12 11.60
CA ASN A 72 -12.86 -9.67 12.95
C ASN A 72 -11.48 -10.33 13.08
N VAL A 73 -10.44 -9.53 13.35
CA VAL A 73 -9.05 -9.98 13.49
C VAL A 73 -8.81 -10.94 14.69
N LYS A 74 -9.79 -11.07 15.59
CA LYS A 74 -9.71 -12.04 16.70
C LYS A 74 -10.23 -13.43 16.33
N SER A 75 -10.79 -13.60 15.15
CA SER A 75 -11.34 -14.87 14.69
C SER A 75 -10.24 -15.84 14.26
N LEU A 76 -9.93 -16.81 15.10
CA LEU A 76 -9.01 -17.90 14.77
C LEU A 76 -9.53 -18.75 13.58
N ASP A 77 -10.85 -18.83 13.40
CA ASP A 77 -11.44 -19.57 12.28
C ASP A 77 -11.09 -18.92 10.94
N TRP A 78 -11.23 -17.58 10.82
CA TRP A 78 -10.86 -16.86 9.61
C TRP A 78 -9.35 -16.82 9.36
N GLN A 79 -8.55 -16.70 10.41
CA GLN A 79 -7.10 -16.82 10.34
C GLN A 79 -6.68 -18.19 9.78
N ASN A 80 -7.28 -19.28 10.29
CA ASN A 80 -7.02 -20.63 9.80
C ASN A 80 -7.47 -20.82 8.34
N ARG A 81 -8.57 -20.18 7.91
CA ARG A 81 -9.01 -20.22 6.52
C ARG A 81 -8.05 -19.53 5.58
N ASN A 82 -7.56 -18.36 5.93
CA ASN A 82 -6.53 -17.65 5.17
C ASN A 82 -5.30 -18.54 5.00
N TYR A 83 -4.80 -19.13 6.08
CA TYR A 83 -3.68 -20.07 6.03
C TYR A 83 -3.93 -21.29 5.13
N LYS A 84 -5.15 -21.85 5.12
CA LYS A 84 -5.53 -22.94 4.23
C LYS A 84 -5.47 -22.53 2.76
N ILE A 85 -5.95 -21.31 2.42
CA ILE A 85 -5.91 -20.80 1.05
C ILE A 85 -4.47 -20.54 0.60
N GLU A 86 -3.62 -19.93 1.43
CA GLU A 86 -2.20 -19.73 1.13
C GLU A 86 -1.50 -21.07 0.84
N ARG A 87 -1.77 -22.09 1.66
CA ARG A 87 -1.25 -23.44 1.40
C ARG A 87 -1.76 -24.03 0.08
N LEU A 88 -3.02 -23.78 -0.26
CA LEU A 88 -3.60 -24.27 -1.50
C LEU A 88 -2.98 -23.56 -2.71
N TYR A 89 -2.76 -22.25 -2.60
CA TYR A 89 -2.03 -21.45 -3.58
C TYR A 89 -0.61 -22.00 -3.79
N ASN A 90 0.16 -22.17 -2.72
CA ASN A 90 1.53 -22.72 -2.78
C ASN A 90 1.57 -24.13 -3.38
N ARG A 91 0.54 -24.97 -3.14
CA ARG A 91 0.44 -26.29 -3.78
C ARG A 91 0.19 -26.16 -5.28
N LEU A 92 -0.68 -25.24 -5.71
CA LEU A 92 -0.92 -24.99 -7.13
C LEU A 92 0.35 -24.51 -7.82
N GLU A 93 1.07 -23.54 -7.23
CA GLU A 93 2.34 -23.03 -7.74
C GLU A 93 3.40 -24.15 -7.90
N LYS A 94 3.59 -25.00 -6.90
CA LYS A 94 4.53 -26.14 -6.96
C LYS A 94 4.13 -27.16 -8.04
N LYS A 95 2.83 -27.42 -8.23
CA LYS A 95 2.36 -28.31 -9.29
C LYS A 95 2.49 -27.67 -10.67
N TYR A 96 2.45 -26.36 -10.74
CA TYR A 96 2.60 -25.58 -11.97
C TYR A 96 4.05 -25.40 -12.40
N GLU A 97 5.01 -25.52 -11.49
CA GLU A 97 6.44 -25.30 -11.76
C GLU A 97 6.98 -26.14 -12.93
N PHE A 98 6.58 -27.43 -13.02
CA PHE A 98 6.97 -28.26 -14.14
C PHE A 98 6.38 -27.78 -15.48
N PHE A 99 5.24 -27.10 -15.45
CA PHE A 99 4.61 -26.53 -16.64
C PHE A 99 5.39 -25.32 -17.14
N ASN A 100 5.98 -24.53 -16.26
CA ASN A 100 6.89 -23.45 -16.62
C ASN A 100 8.11 -23.99 -17.36
N GLU A 101 8.67 -25.14 -16.96
CA GLU A 101 9.74 -25.80 -17.69
C GLU A 101 9.31 -26.24 -19.10
N ALA A 102 8.09 -26.74 -19.25
CA ALA A 102 7.55 -27.11 -20.55
C ALA A 102 7.30 -25.89 -21.45
N ILE A 103 6.77 -24.80 -20.89
CA ILE A 103 6.60 -23.51 -21.59
C ILE A 103 7.94 -23.01 -22.13
N SER A 104 8.97 -23.01 -21.31
CA SER A 104 10.31 -22.54 -21.68
C SER A 104 10.91 -23.34 -22.84
N LYS A 105 10.70 -24.66 -22.85
CA LYS A 105 11.13 -25.54 -23.96
C LYS A 105 10.42 -25.27 -25.27
N HIS A 106 9.16 -24.83 -25.23
CA HIS A 106 8.32 -24.59 -26.40
C HIS A 106 8.10 -23.09 -26.71
N LYS A 107 8.99 -22.22 -26.26
CA LYS A 107 8.88 -20.76 -26.40
C LYS A 107 8.47 -20.30 -27.80
N THR A 108 9.19 -20.75 -28.83
CA THR A 108 8.94 -20.33 -30.23
C THR A 108 7.57 -20.76 -30.73
N GLU A 109 7.18 -22.02 -30.45
CA GLU A 109 5.89 -22.54 -30.85
C GLU A 109 4.74 -21.85 -30.15
N LEU A 110 4.90 -21.58 -28.85
CA LEU A 110 3.91 -20.89 -28.02
C LEU A 110 3.72 -19.43 -28.49
N LEU A 111 4.80 -18.70 -28.74
CA LEU A 111 4.72 -17.33 -29.27
C LEU A 111 4.08 -17.28 -30.65
N ASN A 112 4.30 -18.30 -31.49
CA ASN A 112 3.63 -18.43 -32.78
C ASN A 112 2.13 -18.72 -32.61
N LEU A 113 1.75 -19.62 -31.69
CA LEU A 113 0.36 -19.91 -31.37
C LEU A 113 -0.38 -18.65 -30.89
N ILE A 114 0.22 -17.92 -29.96
CA ILE A 114 -0.33 -16.69 -29.39
C ILE A 114 -0.49 -15.61 -30.47
N SER A 115 0.47 -15.50 -31.39
CA SER A 115 0.42 -14.48 -32.45
C SER A 115 -0.64 -14.78 -33.50
N ASN A 116 -0.90 -16.05 -33.79
CA ASN A 116 -1.77 -16.50 -34.88
C ASN A 116 -3.21 -16.86 -34.44
N ASN A 117 -3.46 -17.00 -33.15
CA ASN A 117 -4.78 -17.39 -32.61
C ASN A 117 -5.39 -16.25 -31.81
N LYS A 118 -6.57 -15.75 -32.24
CA LYS A 118 -7.27 -14.63 -31.58
C LYS A 118 -7.56 -14.90 -30.09
N GLU A 119 -7.90 -16.13 -29.71
CA GLU A 119 -8.17 -16.52 -28.32
C GLU A 119 -6.94 -16.45 -27.42
N HIS A 120 -5.75 -16.74 -27.97
CA HIS A 120 -4.50 -16.77 -27.21
C HIS A 120 -3.72 -15.46 -27.30
N LYS A 121 -4.09 -14.55 -28.20
CA LYS A 121 -3.44 -13.24 -28.35
C LYS A 121 -3.44 -12.43 -27.05
N LYS A 122 -4.48 -12.60 -26.21
CA LYS A 122 -4.57 -11.95 -24.88
C LYS A 122 -3.44 -12.32 -23.92
N TYR A 123 -2.77 -13.47 -24.09
CA TYR A 123 -1.66 -13.91 -23.23
C TYR A 123 -0.28 -13.45 -23.69
N LYS A 124 -0.18 -12.69 -24.78
CA LYS A 124 1.10 -12.30 -25.36
C LYS A 124 2.03 -11.58 -24.37
N TYR A 125 1.50 -10.59 -23.65
CA TYR A 125 2.28 -9.83 -22.67
C TYR A 125 2.71 -10.71 -21.49
N TYR A 126 1.80 -11.54 -20.96
CA TYR A 126 2.10 -12.49 -19.89
C TYR A 126 3.28 -13.40 -20.21
N TYR A 127 3.27 -14.02 -21.41
CA TYR A 127 4.37 -14.91 -21.81
C TYR A 127 5.66 -14.17 -22.14
N ASN A 128 5.60 -13.01 -22.74
CA ASN A 128 6.80 -12.20 -22.94
C ASN A 128 7.48 -11.91 -21.59
N ASN A 129 6.73 -11.43 -20.61
CA ASN A 129 7.25 -11.19 -19.26
C ASN A 129 7.76 -12.45 -18.58
N PHE A 130 7.04 -13.58 -18.75
CA PHE A 130 7.47 -14.87 -18.22
C PHE A 130 8.87 -15.23 -18.76
N PHE A 131 9.09 -15.14 -20.06
CA PHE A 131 10.38 -15.48 -20.68
C PHE A 131 11.51 -14.50 -20.34
N GLU A 132 11.20 -13.26 -20.02
CA GLU A 132 12.19 -12.28 -19.55
C GLU A 132 12.59 -12.52 -18.09
N LYS A 133 11.66 -12.98 -17.24
CA LYS A 133 11.87 -13.25 -15.81
C LYS A 133 12.49 -14.61 -15.48
N GLU A 134 12.77 -15.46 -16.48
CA GLU A 134 13.14 -16.88 -16.30
C GLU A 134 14.51 -17.13 -15.61
N LYS A 135 15.26 -16.10 -15.24
CA LYS A 135 16.45 -16.29 -14.41
C LYS A 135 16.00 -16.67 -13.00
N ARG A 136 15.94 -17.97 -12.70
CA ARG A 136 15.73 -18.48 -11.34
C ARG A 136 16.73 -17.84 -10.39
N ASN A 137 16.24 -17.04 -9.46
CA ASN A 137 17.03 -16.50 -8.39
C ASN A 137 16.79 -17.32 -7.12
N TYR A 138 17.72 -18.22 -6.77
CA TYR A 138 17.66 -19.02 -5.54
C TYR A 138 17.36 -18.18 -4.29
N PHE A 139 17.88 -16.97 -4.22
CA PHE A 139 17.63 -16.06 -3.11
C PHE A 139 16.18 -15.58 -3.05
N LYS A 140 15.47 -15.50 -4.19
CA LYS A 140 14.04 -15.17 -4.22
C LYS A 140 13.21 -16.27 -3.55
N GLU A 141 13.45 -17.53 -3.86
CA GLU A 141 12.79 -18.66 -3.21
C GLU A 141 13.03 -18.64 -1.68
N LEU A 142 14.29 -18.43 -1.26
CA LEU A 142 14.65 -18.30 0.15
C LEU A 142 13.92 -17.13 0.84
N TYR A 143 13.78 -16.00 0.15
CA TYR A 143 13.07 -14.82 0.68
C TYR A 143 11.58 -15.10 0.87
N GLU A 144 10.95 -15.74 -0.11
CA GLU A 144 9.53 -16.12 -0.06
C GLU A 144 9.30 -17.16 1.05
N GLU A 145 10.16 -18.17 1.18
CA GLU A 145 10.08 -19.17 2.26
C GLU A 145 10.31 -18.58 3.65
N ALA A 146 11.15 -17.57 3.79
CA ALA A 146 11.42 -16.92 5.06
C ALA A 146 10.23 -16.13 5.60
N ASN A 147 9.29 -15.74 4.74
CA ASN A 147 8.07 -15.00 5.09
C ASN A 147 8.30 -13.86 6.10
N ILE A 148 9.32 -13.04 5.82
CA ILE A 148 9.81 -12.00 6.75
C ILE A 148 8.70 -11.00 7.08
N LYS A 149 7.88 -10.65 6.09
CA LYS A 149 6.77 -9.70 6.26
C LYS A 149 5.78 -10.16 7.32
N GLU A 150 5.35 -11.41 7.27
CA GLU A 150 4.40 -11.96 8.23
C GLU A 150 5.02 -12.11 9.62
N GLN A 151 6.30 -12.54 9.69
CA GLN A 151 7.02 -12.60 10.97
C GLN A 151 7.10 -11.21 11.62
N TYR A 152 7.35 -10.16 10.82
CA TYR A 152 7.39 -8.79 11.33
C TYR A 152 6.00 -8.32 11.80
N ASN A 153 4.93 -8.64 11.05
CA ASN A 153 3.56 -8.34 11.46
C ASN A 153 3.22 -8.97 12.81
N ASN A 154 3.71 -10.18 13.09
CA ASN A 154 3.53 -10.83 14.39
C ASN A 154 4.23 -10.07 15.53
N ILE A 155 5.37 -9.40 15.25
CA ILE A 155 6.04 -8.51 16.22
C ILE A 155 5.17 -7.29 16.51
N LEU A 156 4.54 -6.72 15.47
CA LEU A 156 3.69 -5.53 15.60
C LEU A 156 2.34 -5.82 16.24
N TYR A 157 1.93 -7.09 16.34
CA TYR A 157 0.63 -7.44 16.87
C TYR A 157 0.50 -7.04 18.35
N PHE A 158 -0.45 -6.17 18.64
CA PHE A 158 -0.79 -5.80 20.01
C PHE A 158 -1.76 -6.81 20.60
N LYS A 159 -1.40 -7.37 21.75
CA LYS A 159 -2.41 -7.81 22.71
C LYS A 159 -3.08 -6.57 23.32
N GLU A 160 -4.25 -6.71 23.90
CA GLU A 160 -5.10 -5.60 24.35
C GLU A 160 -4.39 -4.55 25.22
N TYR A 161 -3.36 -4.91 25.98
CA TYR A 161 -2.63 -4.03 26.89
C TYR A 161 -1.25 -3.65 26.33
N ILE A 162 -1.00 -2.35 26.24
CA ILE A 162 0.27 -1.76 25.76
C ILE A 162 1.09 -1.24 26.95
N GLY A 163 0.44 -0.55 27.90
CA GLY A 163 1.06 0.05 29.06
C GLY A 163 0.11 0.92 29.85
N GLU A 164 0.62 1.59 30.87
CA GLU A 164 -0.12 2.57 31.65
C GLU A 164 0.76 3.75 32.01
N PHE A 165 0.14 4.88 32.29
CA PHE A 165 0.79 6.09 32.79
C PHE A 165 -0.15 6.90 33.68
N GLU A 166 0.40 7.89 34.40
CA GLU A 166 -0.35 8.77 35.30
C GLU A 166 -0.13 10.23 34.90
N VAL A 167 -1.21 11.01 34.84
CA VAL A 167 -1.19 12.45 34.62
C VAL A 167 -2.17 13.08 35.59
N ASP A 168 -1.70 14.06 36.37
CA ASP A 168 -2.50 14.86 37.32
C ASP A 168 -3.32 13.97 38.32
N ASN A 169 -2.72 12.86 38.82
CA ASN A 169 -3.27 11.81 39.70
C ASN A 169 -4.36 10.93 39.07
N GLU A 170 -4.54 10.99 37.75
CA GLU A 170 -5.41 10.07 37.02
C GLU A 170 -4.58 9.00 36.30
N LYS A 171 -5.02 7.74 36.40
CA LYS A 171 -4.39 6.60 35.69
C LYS A 171 -5.01 6.40 34.32
N TYR A 172 -4.16 6.24 33.33
CA TYR A 172 -4.50 6.02 31.94
C TYR A 172 -3.96 4.65 31.49
N MET A 173 -4.86 3.74 31.13
CA MET A 173 -4.48 2.45 30.58
C MET A 173 -4.44 2.54 29.05
N VAL A 174 -3.26 2.29 28.48
CA VAL A 174 -3.05 2.30 27.03
C VAL A 174 -3.33 0.91 26.47
N THR A 175 -4.30 0.87 25.59
CA THR A 175 -4.71 -0.34 24.85
C THR A 175 -4.79 0.00 23.35
N SER A 176 -4.96 -1.00 22.50
CA SER A 176 -5.25 -0.77 21.08
C SER A 176 -6.45 0.18 20.86
N ASN A 177 -7.44 0.14 21.73
CA ASN A 177 -8.67 0.94 21.62
C ASN A 177 -8.51 2.37 22.14
N THR A 178 -7.67 2.60 23.16
CA THR A 178 -7.53 3.92 23.80
C THR A 178 -6.36 4.72 23.24
N LEU A 179 -5.43 4.07 22.55
CA LEU A 179 -4.17 4.68 22.09
C LEU A 179 -4.39 5.94 21.26
N LEU A 180 -5.19 5.86 20.20
CA LEU A 180 -5.43 7.01 19.31
C LEU A 180 -6.13 8.16 20.04
N THR A 181 -7.07 7.86 20.92
CA THR A 181 -7.74 8.85 21.77
C THR A 181 -6.72 9.61 22.62
N TYR A 182 -5.75 8.90 23.20
CA TYR A 182 -4.72 9.54 24.01
C TYR A 182 -3.68 10.29 23.17
N LEU A 183 -3.30 9.75 22.01
CA LEU A 183 -2.39 10.44 21.09
C LEU A 183 -3.02 11.71 20.48
N ASN A 184 -4.33 11.77 20.36
CA ASN A 184 -5.07 12.94 19.91
C ASN A 184 -5.62 13.82 21.05
N SER A 185 -5.23 13.59 22.30
CA SER A 185 -5.69 14.37 23.46
C SER A 185 -5.24 15.83 23.37
N GLU A 186 -6.09 16.76 23.77
CA GLU A 186 -5.73 18.18 23.94
C GLU A 186 -4.60 18.37 24.96
N ASN A 187 -4.57 17.52 26.00
CA ASN A 187 -3.50 17.56 27.01
C ASN A 187 -2.20 16.98 26.46
N ARG A 188 -1.24 17.84 26.19
CA ARG A 188 0.08 17.46 25.62
C ARG A 188 0.84 16.43 26.47
N LYS A 189 0.64 16.43 27.82
CA LYS A 189 1.26 15.41 28.71
C LYS A 189 0.69 14.03 28.44
N ILE A 190 -0.63 13.93 28.21
CA ILE A 190 -1.29 12.66 27.87
C ILE A 190 -0.76 12.15 26.53
N ARG A 191 -0.69 13.00 25.49
CA ARG A 191 -0.12 12.61 24.19
C ARG A 191 1.29 12.08 24.32
N LYS A 192 2.16 12.81 25.03
CA LYS A 192 3.54 12.42 25.25
C LYS A 192 3.65 11.05 25.94
N ASN A 193 2.95 10.88 27.05
CA ASN A 193 3.02 9.67 27.85
C ASN A 193 2.42 8.45 27.10
N ALA A 194 1.34 8.64 26.33
CA ALA A 194 0.78 7.60 25.48
C ALA A 194 1.76 7.17 24.38
N TYR A 195 2.42 8.14 23.73
CA TYR A 195 3.45 7.87 22.74
C TYR A 195 4.64 7.12 23.35
N GLU A 196 5.14 7.56 24.52
CA GLU A 196 6.24 6.89 25.22
C GLU A 196 5.86 5.46 25.63
N ALA A 197 4.64 5.23 26.06
CA ALA A 197 4.15 3.88 26.40
C ALA A 197 4.21 2.94 25.19
N VAL A 198 3.78 3.40 24.01
CA VAL A 198 3.85 2.62 22.75
C VAL A 198 5.29 2.32 22.35
N ILE A 199 6.16 3.33 22.37
CA ILE A 199 7.56 3.11 22.00
C ILE A 199 8.24 2.15 22.97
N ASN A 200 7.98 2.28 24.27
CA ASN A 200 8.49 1.37 25.30
C ASN A 200 7.95 -0.06 25.11
N PHE A 201 6.71 -0.23 24.67
CA PHE A 201 6.15 -1.55 24.35
C PHE A 201 6.93 -2.21 23.20
N PHE A 202 7.15 -1.51 22.10
CA PHE A 202 7.88 -2.02 20.95
C PHE A 202 9.37 -2.20 21.21
N SER A 203 9.99 -1.33 22.02
CA SER A 203 11.42 -1.45 22.36
C SER A 203 11.79 -2.78 23.02
N LYS A 204 10.83 -3.46 23.64
CA LYS A 204 11.04 -4.81 24.19
C LYS A 204 11.27 -5.87 23.12
N LYS A 205 10.96 -5.56 21.85
CA LYS A 205 11.07 -6.45 20.69
C LYS A 205 12.11 -5.97 19.66
N GLU A 206 12.94 -5.02 20.06
CA GLU A 206 13.90 -4.38 19.14
C GLU A 206 14.91 -5.34 18.53
N VAL A 207 15.37 -6.35 19.31
CA VAL A 207 16.34 -7.34 18.85
C VAL A 207 15.73 -8.25 17.78
N GLU A 208 14.49 -8.71 18.02
CA GLU A 208 13.76 -9.56 17.07
C GLU A 208 13.44 -8.78 15.77
N ALA A 209 12.98 -7.54 15.91
CA ALA A 209 12.70 -6.67 14.77
C ALA A 209 13.98 -6.38 13.95
N ALA A 210 15.10 -6.04 14.62
CA ALA A 210 16.38 -5.80 13.96
C ALA A 210 16.90 -7.04 13.24
N PHE A 211 16.71 -8.23 13.81
CA PHE A 211 17.08 -9.48 13.16
C PHE A 211 16.32 -9.65 11.82
N LEU A 212 15.01 -9.39 11.81
CA LEU A 212 14.20 -9.49 10.59
C LEU A 212 14.58 -8.41 9.55
N VAL A 213 14.87 -7.18 9.99
CA VAL A 213 15.37 -6.11 9.10
C VAL A 213 16.70 -6.51 8.49
N ASN A 214 17.63 -7.00 9.30
CA ASN A 214 18.94 -7.46 8.82
C ASN A 214 18.81 -8.60 7.81
N LEU A 215 17.98 -9.59 8.11
CA LEU A 215 17.73 -10.74 7.22
C LEU A 215 17.13 -10.27 5.89
N ASN A 216 16.16 -9.37 5.93
CA ASN A 216 15.53 -8.77 4.75
C ASN A 216 16.59 -8.13 3.83
N TYR A 217 17.40 -7.22 4.36
CA TYR A 217 18.40 -6.51 3.56
C TYR A 217 19.55 -7.40 3.10
N LEU A 218 19.94 -8.38 3.92
CA LEU A 218 20.96 -9.37 3.54
C LEU A 218 20.51 -10.18 2.31
N ILE A 219 19.30 -10.71 2.31
CA ILE A 219 18.78 -11.50 1.20
C ILE A 219 18.56 -10.62 -0.03
N LYS A 220 17.91 -9.47 0.12
CA LYS A 220 17.63 -8.55 -0.98
C LYS A 220 18.92 -8.01 -1.64
N ASN A 221 19.96 -7.68 -0.88
CA ASN A 221 21.26 -7.33 -1.46
C ASN A 221 21.90 -8.51 -2.20
N LYS A 222 21.75 -9.76 -1.74
CA LYS A 222 22.21 -10.93 -2.49
C LYS A 222 21.47 -11.12 -3.81
N MET A 223 20.15 -10.82 -3.83
CA MET A 223 19.36 -10.84 -5.05
C MET A 223 19.83 -9.75 -6.01
N ALA A 224 20.03 -8.52 -5.53
CA ALA A 224 20.54 -7.40 -6.31
C ALA A 224 21.92 -7.70 -6.92
N ASN A 225 22.85 -8.26 -6.12
CA ASN A 225 24.18 -8.65 -6.62
C ASN A 225 24.08 -9.73 -7.73
N ALA A 226 23.15 -10.69 -7.62
CA ALA A 226 22.93 -11.69 -8.66
C ALA A 226 22.40 -11.06 -9.96
N ASN A 227 21.75 -9.90 -9.88
CA ASN A 227 21.26 -9.12 -11.01
C ASN A 227 22.27 -8.06 -11.52
N GLY A 228 23.45 -7.95 -10.88
CA GLY A 228 24.54 -7.06 -11.32
C GLY A 228 24.57 -5.68 -10.66
N PHE A 229 23.80 -5.47 -9.59
CA PHE A 229 23.80 -4.24 -8.80
C PHE A 229 24.60 -4.40 -7.51
N ASP A 230 25.21 -3.34 -7.02
CA ASP A 230 25.97 -3.37 -5.78
C ASP A 230 25.06 -3.49 -4.55
N THR A 231 23.88 -2.89 -4.60
CA THR A 231 22.91 -2.92 -3.50
C THR A 231 21.46 -3.03 -4.00
N TYR A 232 20.58 -3.50 -3.12
CA TYR A 232 19.13 -3.55 -3.39
C TYR A 232 18.52 -2.16 -3.64
N PHE A 233 19.01 -1.13 -2.97
CA PHE A 233 18.54 0.24 -3.19
C PHE A 233 18.83 0.72 -4.63
N GLU A 234 20.03 0.43 -5.13
CA GLU A 234 20.40 0.75 -6.52
C GLU A 234 19.56 -0.03 -7.52
N GLU A 235 19.37 -1.33 -7.31
CA GLU A 235 18.53 -2.15 -8.18
C GLU A 235 17.11 -1.58 -8.30
N VAL A 236 16.47 -1.24 -7.18
CA VAL A 236 15.09 -0.72 -7.20
C VAL A 236 15.00 0.64 -7.87
N ILE A 237 15.93 1.56 -7.55
CA ILE A 237 15.91 2.91 -8.14
C ILE A 237 16.18 2.88 -9.65
N GLU A 238 17.21 2.13 -10.10
CA GLU A 238 17.60 2.11 -11.50
C GLU A 238 16.62 1.35 -12.39
N ASN A 239 15.92 0.35 -11.85
CA ASN A 239 14.89 -0.39 -12.56
C ASN A 239 13.50 0.26 -12.48
N HIS A 240 13.36 1.38 -11.75
CA HIS A 240 12.06 2.03 -11.60
C HIS A 240 11.63 2.68 -12.94
N PHE A 241 10.31 2.70 -13.18
CA PHE A 241 9.73 3.23 -14.43
C PHE A 241 9.95 4.75 -14.63
N ILE A 242 10.14 5.50 -13.56
CA ILE A 242 10.65 6.87 -13.63
C ILE A 242 12.16 6.77 -13.50
N SER A 243 12.88 7.32 -14.49
CA SER A 243 14.34 7.30 -14.48
C SER A 243 14.89 8.08 -13.28
N ILE A 244 15.46 7.35 -12.34
CA ILE A 244 16.02 7.87 -11.08
C ILE A 244 17.45 7.32 -10.93
N ASN A 245 18.35 8.12 -10.38
CA ASN A 245 19.67 7.67 -9.93
C ASN A 245 20.00 8.28 -8.56
N ASN A 246 20.97 7.72 -7.86
CA ASN A 246 21.35 8.20 -6.54
C ASN A 246 21.60 9.71 -6.46
N PRO A 247 22.39 10.35 -7.35
CA PRO A 247 22.61 11.79 -7.31
C PRO A 247 21.32 12.61 -7.43
N SER A 248 20.44 12.27 -8.38
CA SER A 248 19.18 12.99 -8.57
C SER A 248 18.23 12.80 -7.39
N PHE A 249 18.19 11.60 -6.82
CA PHE A 249 17.39 11.32 -5.63
C PHE A 249 17.81 12.18 -4.43
N PHE A 250 19.12 12.26 -4.13
CA PHE A 250 19.61 13.02 -2.97
C PHE A 250 19.53 14.53 -3.19
N GLU A 251 19.66 15.03 -4.42
CA GLU A 251 19.42 16.44 -4.76
C GLU A 251 17.98 16.82 -4.42
N VAL A 252 17.00 16.02 -4.84
CA VAL A 252 15.60 16.25 -4.56
C VAL A 252 15.32 16.12 -3.06
N SER A 253 15.82 15.07 -2.41
CA SER A 253 15.65 14.83 -0.98
C SER A 253 16.11 16.01 -0.13
N HIS A 254 17.23 16.68 -0.49
CA HIS A 254 17.70 17.87 0.19
C HIS A 254 16.68 19.03 0.15
N ASN A 255 15.97 19.21 -0.95
CA ASN A 255 14.92 20.23 -1.07
C ASN A 255 13.65 19.84 -0.31
N VAL A 256 13.30 18.55 -0.32
CA VAL A 256 12.16 17.99 0.43
C VAL A 256 12.35 18.22 1.94
N LYS A 257 13.54 17.98 2.50
CA LYS A 257 13.86 18.25 3.91
C LYS A 257 13.54 19.69 4.33
N LYS A 258 13.89 20.67 3.48
CA LYS A 258 13.64 22.10 3.79
C LYS A 258 12.15 22.40 3.90
N ILE A 259 11.35 21.85 2.97
CA ILE A 259 9.91 22.08 2.95
C ILE A 259 9.23 21.31 4.08
N PHE A 260 9.70 20.12 4.39
CA PHE A 260 9.15 19.34 5.51
C PHE A 260 9.32 20.11 6.83
N LYS A 261 10.51 20.66 7.11
CA LYS A 261 10.74 21.51 8.29
C LYS A 261 9.81 22.72 8.31
N LYS A 262 9.56 23.35 7.16
CA LYS A 262 8.61 24.45 7.02
C LYS A 262 7.17 24.01 7.32
N SER A 263 6.73 22.87 6.81
CA SER A 263 5.38 22.33 7.07
C SER A 263 5.17 22.00 8.55
N LEU A 264 6.18 21.42 9.21
CA LEU A 264 6.16 21.15 10.64
C LEU A 264 6.08 22.44 11.48
N ASP A 265 6.79 23.49 11.10
CA ASP A 265 6.73 24.76 11.81
C ASP A 265 5.38 25.45 11.65
N ILE A 266 4.76 25.35 10.47
CA ILE A 266 3.42 25.87 10.25
C ILE A 266 2.38 25.11 11.04
N ARG A 267 2.43 23.77 11.02
CA ARG A 267 1.58 22.95 11.88
C ARG A 267 1.71 23.36 13.34
N ARG A 268 2.94 23.54 13.83
CA ARG A 268 3.21 24.04 15.19
C ARG A 268 2.50 25.35 15.48
N GLN A 269 2.57 26.31 14.54
CA GLN A 269 1.94 27.62 14.69
C GLN A 269 0.42 27.51 14.75
N ILE A 270 -0.19 26.72 13.86
CA ILE A 270 -1.65 26.49 13.83
C ILE A 270 -2.12 25.87 15.15
N LEU A 271 -1.36 24.91 15.68
CA LEU A 271 -1.67 24.23 16.94
C LEU A 271 -1.31 25.06 18.19
N GLY A 272 -0.77 26.29 18.04
CA GLY A 272 -0.39 27.17 19.15
C GLY A 272 0.72 26.61 20.04
N LEU A 273 1.56 25.69 19.52
CA LEU A 273 2.62 25.05 20.28
C LEU A 273 3.90 25.89 20.29
N GLU A 274 4.61 25.95 21.42
CA GLU A 274 5.95 26.54 21.49
C GLU A 274 6.96 25.67 20.72
N LYS A 275 6.90 24.36 20.94
CA LYS A 275 7.69 23.35 20.25
C LYS A 275 6.79 22.21 19.80
N ILE A 276 7.11 21.61 18.66
CA ILE A 276 6.44 20.42 18.11
C ILE A 276 7.35 19.19 18.29
N SER A 277 6.76 18.04 18.58
CA SER A 277 7.46 16.75 18.72
C SER A 277 6.76 15.65 17.93
N HIS A 278 7.37 14.46 17.84
CA HIS A 278 6.76 13.30 17.19
C HIS A 278 5.37 12.96 17.74
N PHE A 279 5.16 13.10 19.05
CA PHE A 279 3.85 12.80 19.66
C PHE A 279 2.79 13.88 19.33
N ASP A 280 3.17 15.05 18.85
CA ASP A 280 2.25 16.09 18.40
C ASP A 280 1.78 15.86 16.94
N MET A 281 2.40 14.91 16.21
CA MET A 281 1.98 14.56 14.84
C MET A 281 0.61 13.87 14.80
N TYR A 282 0.15 13.32 15.91
CA TYR A 282 -1.17 12.68 16.03
C TYR A 282 -2.28 13.64 16.47
N TYR A 283 -1.93 14.89 16.80
CA TYR A 283 -2.88 15.89 17.28
C TYR A 283 -3.27 16.88 16.18
N PHE A 284 -4.55 16.95 15.88
CA PHE A 284 -5.10 17.80 14.83
C PHE A 284 -5.75 19.11 15.34
N GLY A 285 -5.56 19.44 16.61
CA GLY A 285 -6.26 20.54 17.27
C GLY A 285 -7.59 20.09 17.90
N GLU A 286 -8.40 21.04 18.33
CA GLU A 286 -9.78 20.76 18.75
C GLU A 286 -10.55 20.31 17.52
N HIS A 287 -10.93 19.03 17.45
CA HIS A 287 -11.78 18.50 16.38
C HIS A 287 -13.14 19.19 16.41
N LYS A 288 -13.37 20.06 15.45
CA LYS A 288 -14.65 20.77 15.28
C LYS A 288 -15.55 20.13 14.23
N SER A 289 -14.96 19.32 13.35
CA SER A 289 -15.73 18.63 12.31
C SER A 289 -16.51 17.46 12.89
N HIS A 290 -17.77 17.39 12.50
CA HIS A 290 -18.59 16.19 12.70
C HIS A 290 -19.25 15.87 11.36
N ILE A 291 -18.67 14.93 10.65
CA ILE A 291 -19.05 14.58 9.28
C ILE A 291 -19.79 13.24 9.32
N SER A 292 -21.12 13.26 9.21
CA SER A 292 -21.87 12.02 9.08
C SER A 292 -21.48 11.28 7.79
N TYR A 293 -21.61 9.96 7.78
CA TYR A 293 -21.33 9.16 6.58
C TYR A 293 -22.11 9.63 5.33
N LYS A 294 -23.34 10.14 5.52
CA LYS A 294 -24.15 10.71 4.43
C LYS A 294 -23.61 12.04 3.91
N GLU A 295 -23.05 12.86 4.77
CA GLU A 295 -22.38 14.11 4.38
C GLU A 295 -21.08 13.82 3.65
N ALA A 296 -20.31 12.84 4.12
CA ALA A 296 -19.09 12.38 3.45
C ALA A 296 -19.36 11.94 2.00
N GLN A 297 -20.43 11.20 1.75
CA GLN A 297 -20.81 10.80 0.39
C GLN A 297 -21.05 12.01 -0.53
N LYS A 298 -21.64 13.10 -0.01
CA LYS A 298 -21.85 14.33 -0.78
C LYS A 298 -20.54 15.06 -1.05
N ILE A 299 -19.69 15.20 -0.01
CA ILE A 299 -18.39 15.85 -0.11
C ILE A 299 -17.53 15.13 -1.15
N ILE A 300 -17.46 13.79 -1.08
CA ILE A 300 -16.69 12.97 -2.03
C ILE A 300 -17.19 13.16 -3.45
N LYS A 301 -18.52 13.13 -3.68
CA LYS A 301 -19.09 13.34 -5.02
C LYS A 301 -18.76 14.72 -5.59
N GLU A 302 -18.83 15.77 -4.78
CA GLU A 302 -18.47 17.11 -5.20
C GLU A 302 -16.97 17.25 -5.49
N ALA A 303 -16.11 16.66 -4.64
CA ALA A 303 -14.67 16.67 -4.84
C ALA A 303 -14.26 15.97 -6.16
N LEU A 304 -14.92 14.86 -6.49
CA LEU A 304 -14.61 14.03 -7.66
C LEU A 304 -15.47 14.32 -8.91
N LYS A 305 -16.29 15.37 -8.91
CA LYS A 305 -17.23 15.66 -10.02
C LYS A 305 -16.57 15.82 -11.40
N HIS A 306 -15.28 16.10 -11.45
CA HIS A 306 -14.53 16.24 -12.71
C HIS A 306 -13.99 14.92 -13.27
N PHE A 307 -14.24 13.78 -12.61
CA PHE A 307 -13.76 12.46 -13.04
C PHE A 307 -14.60 11.81 -14.15
N GLY A 308 -15.66 12.48 -14.59
CA GLY A 308 -16.51 12.02 -15.67
C GLY A 308 -17.60 11.02 -15.24
N GLU A 309 -18.55 10.79 -16.15
CA GLU A 309 -19.77 10.04 -15.86
C GLU A 309 -19.53 8.57 -15.46
N GLU A 310 -18.52 7.94 -16.05
CA GLU A 310 -18.24 6.53 -15.77
C GLU A 310 -17.76 6.33 -14.34
N TYR A 311 -16.77 7.12 -13.90
CA TYR A 311 -16.28 7.08 -12.53
C TYR A 311 -17.39 7.40 -11.53
N LEU A 312 -18.15 8.47 -11.77
CA LEU A 312 -19.26 8.87 -10.92
C LEU A 312 -20.38 7.82 -10.88
N GLY A 313 -20.60 7.11 -11.98
CA GLY A 313 -21.55 5.99 -12.04
C GLY A 313 -21.11 4.80 -11.16
N ILE A 314 -19.81 4.50 -11.12
CA ILE A 314 -19.25 3.47 -10.22
C ILE A 314 -19.33 3.95 -8.77
N LEU A 315 -18.97 5.20 -8.49
CA LEU A 315 -19.06 5.81 -7.17
C LEU A 315 -20.51 5.79 -6.62
N ASP A 316 -21.48 6.02 -7.49
CA ASP A 316 -22.91 5.92 -7.15
C ASP A 316 -23.31 4.49 -6.74
N LYS A 317 -22.79 3.45 -7.44
CA LYS A 317 -23.01 2.06 -7.06
C LYS A 317 -22.35 1.74 -5.72
N ILE A 318 -21.09 2.14 -5.52
CA ILE A 318 -20.36 1.96 -4.25
C ILE A 318 -21.22 2.42 -3.06
N PHE A 319 -21.85 3.59 -3.17
CA PHE A 319 -22.66 4.14 -2.09
C PHE A 319 -24.09 3.57 -1.98
N LYS A 320 -24.67 3.08 -3.08
CA LYS A 320 -26.08 2.61 -3.10
C LYS A 320 -26.19 1.10 -2.89
N GLU A 321 -25.19 0.32 -3.29
CA GLU A 321 -25.25 -1.14 -3.35
C GLU A 321 -24.53 -1.83 -2.20
N ASN A 322 -24.19 -1.08 -1.12
CA ASN A 322 -23.58 -1.60 0.10
C ASN A 322 -22.17 -2.20 -0.10
N TRP A 323 -21.33 -1.56 -0.95
CA TRP A 323 -19.95 -2.00 -1.20
C TRP A 323 -18.96 -1.55 -0.11
N ILE A 324 -19.45 -0.82 0.89
CA ILE A 324 -18.66 -0.29 2.01
C ILE A 324 -19.20 -0.79 3.35
N HIS A 325 -18.36 -1.45 4.10
CA HIS A 325 -18.62 -1.77 5.52
C HIS A 325 -18.00 -0.69 6.40
N HIS A 326 -18.82 0.30 6.82
CA HIS A 326 -18.32 1.53 7.46
C HIS A 326 -18.53 1.59 8.98
N GLU A 327 -19.35 0.73 9.59
CA GLU A 327 -19.59 0.72 11.04
C GLU A 327 -18.30 0.51 11.81
N SER A 328 -18.02 1.36 12.80
CA SER A 328 -16.83 1.25 13.63
C SER A 328 -16.88 0.05 14.55
N SER A 329 -15.78 -0.71 14.62
CA SER A 329 -15.61 -1.85 15.51
C SER A 329 -14.15 -2.01 15.92
N SER A 330 -13.92 -2.28 17.20
CA SER A 330 -12.58 -2.65 17.72
C SER A 330 -12.11 -4.05 17.27
N LEU A 331 -12.98 -4.83 16.63
CA LEU A 331 -12.64 -6.12 16.04
C LEU A 331 -12.09 -5.99 14.63
N LYS A 332 -12.38 -4.89 13.94
CA LYS A 332 -11.84 -4.64 12.60
C LYS A 332 -10.35 -4.35 12.65
N LYS A 333 -9.67 -4.75 11.60
CA LYS A 333 -8.28 -4.33 11.36
C LYS A 333 -8.19 -2.82 11.28
N PHE A 334 -7.11 -2.28 11.81
CA PHE A 334 -6.86 -0.84 11.82
C PHE A 334 -6.62 -0.31 10.39
N GLY A 335 -7.07 0.92 10.12
CA GLY A 335 -6.99 1.59 8.81
C GLY A 335 -8.14 1.25 7.89
N GLY A 336 -8.14 1.87 6.70
CA GLY A 336 -8.99 1.50 5.58
C GLY A 336 -8.41 0.30 4.82
N ARG A 337 -9.25 -0.44 4.11
CA ARG A 337 -8.88 -1.54 3.21
C ARG A 337 -9.87 -1.63 2.08
N SER A 338 -9.38 -1.92 0.89
CA SER A 338 -10.21 -2.32 -0.24
C SER A 338 -9.74 -3.66 -0.80
N TYR A 339 -10.68 -4.54 -1.07
CA TYR A 339 -10.46 -5.82 -1.70
C TYR A 339 -11.32 -5.91 -2.95
N SER A 340 -10.86 -6.64 -3.92
CA SER A 340 -11.60 -6.89 -5.15
C SER A 340 -11.41 -8.33 -5.57
N SER A 341 -12.41 -8.89 -6.23
CA SER A 341 -12.32 -10.21 -6.85
C SER A 341 -12.91 -10.16 -8.24
N ILE A 342 -12.43 -11.05 -9.10
CA ILE A 342 -12.82 -11.06 -10.50
C ILE A 342 -14.34 -11.26 -10.67
N ASN A 343 -14.95 -10.44 -11.51
CA ASN A 343 -16.41 -10.45 -11.77
C ASN A 343 -17.29 -10.21 -10.52
N THR A 344 -16.77 -9.51 -9.53
CA THR A 344 -17.52 -9.05 -8.35
C THR A 344 -17.43 -7.55 -8.20
N HIS A 345 -18.10 -6.98 -7.19
CA HIS A 345 -17.87 -5.61 -6.78
C HIS A 345 -16.65 -5.52 -5.83
N PRO A 346 -16.05 -4.33 -5.61
CA PRO A 346 -15.04 -4.14 -4.59
C PRO A 346 -15.66 -4.15 -3.18
N TYR A 347 -14.86 -4.56 -2.18
CA TYR A 347 -15.24 -4.64 -0.77
C TYR A 347 -14.39 -3.67 0.02
N ILE A 348 -14.97 -2.54 0.41
CA ILE A 348 -14.29 -1.50 1.16
C ILE A 348 -14.62 -1.64 2.64
N ILE A 349 -13.59 -1.74 3.48
CA ILE A 349 -13.72 -1.83 4.94
C ILE A 349 -13.08 -0.60 5.57
N ILE A 350 -13.84 0.11 6.40
CA ILE A 350 -13.35 1.29 7.12
C ILE A 350 -14.02 1.38 8.49
N ASN A 351 -13.33 1.95 9.47
CA ASN A 351 -13.94 2.41 10.72
C ASN A 351 -14.33 3.88 10.56
N TRP A 352 -15.63 4.15 10.42
CA TRP A 352 -16.14 5.52 10.26
C TRP A 352 -16.33 6.19 11.62
N ASN A 353 -15.54 7.21 11.92
CA ASN A 353 -15.55 7.91 13.21
C ASN A 353 -16.20 9.29 13.17
N ASN A 354 -16.87 9.64 12.07
CA ASN A 354 -17.51 10.94 11.81
C ASN A 354 -16.52 12.12 11.81
N ASP A 355 -15.28 11.90 11.42
CA ASP A 355 -14.20 12.86 11.39
C ASP A 355 -13.56 13.01 9.98
N ILE A 356 -12.67 13.98 9.84
CA ILE A 356 -12.00 14.27 8.57
C ILE A 356 -11.00 13.15 8.19
N ASP A 357 -10.42 12.45 9.16
CA ASP A 357 -9.50 11.35 8.88
C ASP A 357 -10.22 10.18 8.24
N SER A 358 -11.41 9.83 8.73
CA SER A 358 -12.28 8.83 8.11
C SER A 358 -12.69 9.22 6.69
N LEU A 359 -12.89 10.52 6.41
CA LEU A 359 -13.22 11.01 5.08
C LEU A 359 -12.05 10.81 4.10
N PHE A 360 -10.81 11.13 4.52
CA PHE A 360 -9.62 10.92 3.70
C PHE A 360 -9.36 9.43 3.47
N ALA A 361 -9.44 8.60 4.53
CA ALA A 361 -9.29 7.17 4.39
C ALA A 361 -10.32 6.56 3.43
N LEU A 362 -11.59 6.99 3.51
CA LEU A 362 -12.63 6.50 2.62
C LEU A 362 -12.37 6.86 1.15
N ILE A 363 -11.99 8.09 0.87
CA ILE A 363 -11.77 8.52 -0.51
C ILE A 363 -10.51 7.89 -1.12
N HIS A 364 -9.49 7.59 -0.32
CA HIS A 364 -8.32 6.81 -0.70
C HIS A 364 -8.73 5.40 -1.14
N GLU A 365 -9.42 4.67 -0.27
CA GLU A 365 -9.87 3.30 -0.57
C GLU A 365 -10.80 3.23 -1.79
N ILE A 366 -11.64 4.24 -2.01
CA ILE A 366 -12.47 4.35 -3.21
C ILE A 366 -11.60 4.45 -4.47
N GLY A 367 -10.50 5.19 -4.44
CA GLY A 367 -9.59 5.33 -5.59
C GLY A 367 -9.01 4.00 -6.03
N GLY A 368 -8.42 3.27 -5.08
CA GLY A 368 -7.88 1.93 -5.31
C GLY A 368 -8.95 0.93 -5.74
N ALA A 369 -10.10 0.92 -5.03
CA ALA A 369 -11.22 0.05 -5.33
C ALA A 369 -11.78 0.23 -6.76
N VAL A 370 -11.93 1.47 -7.22
CA VAL A 370 -12.44 1.76 -8.58
C VAL A 370 -11.43 1.33 -9.63
N SER A 371 -10.13 1.58 -9.44
CA SER A 371 -9.10 1.17 -10.41
C SER A 371 -9.06 -0.35 -10.57
N GLN A 372 -9.08 -1.10 -9.49
CA GLN A 372 -9.12 -2.56 -9.51
C GLN A 372 -10.44 -3.11 -10.08
N TYR A 373 -11.58 -2.51 -9.73
CA TYR A 373 -12.89 -2.89 -10.29
C TYR A 373 -12.93 -2.76 -11.81
N LEU A 374 -12.34 -1.69 -12.35
CA LEU A 374 -12.26 -1.48 -13.80
C LEU A 374 -11.44 -2.59 -14.47
N ALA A 375 -10.30 -2.97 -13.92
CA ALA A 375 -9.47 -4.04 -14.44
C ALA A 375 -10.16 -5.40 -14.34
N GLN A 376 -10.66 -5.77 -13.17
CA GLN A 376 -11.24 -7.09 -12.89
C GLN A 376 -12.54 -7.37 -13.66
N ASN A 377 -13.27 -6.33 -14.03
CA ASN A 377 -14.51 -6.49 -14.83
C ASN A 377 -14.30 -6.31 -16.34
N SER A 378 -13.06 -6.05 -16.79
CA SER A 378 -12.79 -5.77 -18.20
C SER A 378 -11.76 -6.70 -18.83
N CYS A 379 -10.91 -7.37 -18.05
CA CYS A 379 -9.85 -8.21 -18.57
C CYS A 379 -9.80 -9.62 -17.94
N SER A 380 -8.89 -10.46 -18.43
CA SER A 380 -8.65 -11.80 -17.88
C SER A 380 -7.97 -11.74 -16.53
N ILE A 381 -8.19 -12.75 -15.67
CA ILE A 381 -7.61 -12.86 -14.31
C ILE A 381 -6.08 -12.66 -14.32
N VAL A 382 -5.37 -13.09 -15.37
CA VAL A 382 -3.91 -12.93 -15.47
C VAL A 382 -3.46 -11.46 -15.61
N TYR A 383 -4.40 -10.55 -15.85
CA TYR A 383 -4.15 -9.11 -15.98
C TYR A 383 -5.04 -8.26 -15.07
N SER A 384 -5.89 -8.90 -14.27
CA SER A 384 -6.91 -8.19 -13.51
C SER A 384 -6.38 -7.50 -12.26
N GLU A 385 -5.17 -7.81 -11.83
CA GLU A 385 -4.51 -7.18 -10.70
C GLU A 385 -3.56 -6.10 -11.21
N LEU A 386 -3.92 -4.84 -10.96
CA LEU A 386 -3.08 -3.69 -11.30
C LEU A 386 -1.90 -3.61 -10.34
N SER A 387 -0.77 -3.10 -10.84
CA SER A 387 0.40 -2.83 -10.00
C SER A 387 0.08 -1.81 -8.91
N GLU A 388 0.80 -1.91 -7.79
CA GLU A 388 0.68 -0.94 -6.68
C GLU A 388 0.83 0.52 -7.17
N ALA A 389 1.75 0.79 -8.08
CA ALA A 389 1.97 2.14 -8.62
C ALA A 389 0.72 2.71 -9.30
N LYS A 390 -0.03 1.90 -10.04
CA LYS A 390 -1.28 2.30 -10.72
C LYS A 390 -2.42 2.50 -9.72
N VAL A 391 -2.53 1.62 -8.73
CA VAL A 391 -3.56 1.68 -7.68
C VAL A 391 -3.34 2.90 -6.80
N GLU A 392 -2.11 3.11 -6.30
CA GLU A 392 -1.76 4.26 -5.46
C GLU A 392 -1.91 5.59 -6.19
N PHE A 393 -1.58 5.64 -7.49
CA PHE A 393 -1.85 6.83 -8.29
C PHE A 393 -3.33 7.24 -8.25
N MET A 394 -4.27 6.30 -8.33
CA MET A 394 -5.70 6.56 -8.27
C MET A 394 -6.15 6.95 -6.85
N SER A 395 -5.62 6.31 -5.83
CA SER A 395 -5.90 6.63 -4.43
C SER A 395 -5.42 8.03 -4.05
N VAL A 396 -4.16 8.35 -4.36
CA VAL A 396 -3.56 9.66 -4.10
C VAL A 396 -4.23 10.76 -4.93
N LEU A 397 -4.66 10.48 -6.17
CA LEU A 397 -5.40 11.42 -6.99
C LEU A 397 -6.76 11.79 -6.36
N ASN A 398 -7.44 10.82 -5.80
CA ASN A 398 -8.69 11.04 -5.07
C ASN A 398 -8.46 11.94 -3.83
N GLU A 399 -7.44 11.67 -3.03
CA GLU A 399 -7.09 12.50 -1.87
C GLU A 399 -6.67 13.91 -2.26
N TYR A 400 -5.91 14.04 -3.35
CA TYR A 400 -5.54 15.35 -3.90
C TYR A 400 -6.77 16.18 -4.31
N MET A 401 -7.73 15.56 -4.99
CA MET A 401 -8.96 16.23 -5.39
C MET A 401 -9.82 16.64 -4.19
N LEU A 402 -9.87 15.79 -3.16
CA LEU A 402 -10.54 16.15 -1.89
C LEU A 402 -9.80 17.31 -1.21
N SER A 403 -8.48 17.24 -1.10
CA SER A 403 -7.66 18.31 -0.50
C SER A 403 -7.91 19.65 -1.17
N LYS A 404 -7.89 19.66 -2.51
CA LYS A 404 -8.19 20.85 -3.31
C LYS A 404 -9.61 21.34 -3.05
N TYR A 405 -10.60 20.46 -3.08
CA TYR A 405 -11.99 20.82 -2.82
C TYR A 405 -12.18 21.45 -1.44
N LEU A 406 -11.62 20.88 -0.39
CA LEU A 406 -11.74 21.38 0.98
C LEU A 406 -11.06 22.75 1.18
N LEU A 407 -9.94 22.98 0.52
CA LEU A 407 -9.20 24.25 0.64
C LEU A 407 -9.81 25.39 -0.20
N GLU A 408 -10.44 25.06 -1.33
CA GLU A 408 -11.05 26.04 -2.24
C GLU A 408 -12.51 26.36 -1.88
N ASN A 409 -13.19 25.50 -1.11
CA ASN A 409 -14.61 25.64 -0.80
C ASN A 409 -14.84 25.73 0.72
N ASN A 410 -15.86 26.49 1.09
CA ASN A 410 -16.29 26.62 2.48
C ASN A 410 -17.25 25.46 2.82
N VAL A 411 -16.72 24.31 3.23
CA VAL A 411 -17.53 23.15 3.61
C VAL A 411 -18.02 23.35 5.03
N LYS A 412 -19.33 23.43 5.21
CA LYS A 412 -19.98 23.83 6.48
C LYS A 412 -19.56 22.95 7.67
N GLU A 413 -19.35 21.67 7.41
CA GLU A 413 -19.07 20.63 8.40
C GLU A 413 -17.61 20.58 8.82
N ILE A 414 -16.71 21.34 8.15
CA ILE A 414 -15.25 21.23 8.32
C ILE A 414 -14.65 22.61 8.60
N ASP A 415 -13.92 22.73 9.71
CA ASP A 415 -13.13 23.93 10.01
C ASP A 415 -11.96 24.08 9.03
N ARG A 416 -11.67 25.29 8.60
CA ARG A 416 -10.60 25.55 7.62
C ARG A 416 -9.20 25.16 8.13
N ASN A 417 -8.92 25.39 9.42
CA ASN A 417 -7.63 25.04 10.00
C ASN A 417 -7.47 23.52 10.09
N GLU A 418 -8.53 22.82 10.48
CA GLU A 418 -8.59 21.37 10.51
C GLU A 418 -8.35 20.78 9.11
N ALA A 419 -9.06 21.29 8.10
CA ALA A 419 -8.85 20.88 6.71
C ALA A 419 -7.41 21.07 6.26
N PHE A 420 -6.79 22.22 6.60
CA PHE A 420 -5.41 22.49 6.22
C PHE A 420 -4.41 21.58 6.96
N ILE A 421 -4.60 21.35 8.27
CA ILE A 421 -3.77 20.40 9.04
C ILE A 421 -3.89 19.01 8.42
N ARG A 422 -5.10 18.58 8.03
CA ARG A 422 -5.28 17.25 7.40
C ARG A 422 -4.60 17.16 6.04
N VAL A 423 -4.60 18.24 5.26
CA VAL A 423 -3.80 18.31 4.03
C VAL A 423 -2.30 18.25 4.32
N LEU A 424 -1.80 18.89 5.39
CA LEU A 424 -0.41 18.72 5.81
C LEU A 424 -0.09 17.28 6.23
N GLU A 425 -1.05 16.54 6.80
CA GLU A 425 -0.88 15.09 7.07
C GLU A 425 -0.80 14.28 5.78
N PHE A 426 -1.66 14.53 4.80
CA PHE A 426 -1.57 13.92 3.48
C PHE A 426 -0.18 14.14 2.85
N LEU A 427 0.32 15.39 2.86
CA LEU A 427 1.68 15.68 2.39
C LEU A 427 2.77 14.96 3.20
N LYS A 428 2.57 14.82 4.51
CA LYS A 428 3.52 14.12 5.38
C LYS A 428 3.58 12.64 5.04
N ASP A 429 2.43 11.99 4.94
CA ASP A 429 2.35 10.54 4.81
C ASP A 429 2.74 10.06 3.40
N ASP A 430 2.32 10.78 2.35
CA ASP A 430 2.53 10.34 0.97
C ASP A 430 3.80 10.93 0.31
N PHE A 431 4.41 11.96 0.91
CA PHE A 431 5.57 12.60 0.32
C PHE A 431 6.75 12.74 1.29
N PHE A 432 6.59 13.40 2.43
CA PHE A 432 7.74 13.72 3.29
C PHE A 432 8.31 12.49 4.01
N VAL A 433 7.46 11.68 4.62
CA VAL A 433 7.87 10.47 5.34
C VAL A 433 8.45 9.41 4.40
N PRO A 434 7.89 9.16 3.20
CA PRO A 434 8.55 8.30 2.22
C PRO A 434 9.98 8.75 1.87
N TYR A 435 10.25 10.04 1.66
CA TYR A 435 11.62 10.52 1.46
C TYR A 435 12.51 10.33 2.69
N GLU A 436 11.99 10.52 3.89
CA GLU A 436 12.71 10.28 5.15
C GLU A 436 13.13 8.80 5.24
N TYR A 437 12.18 7.87 5.01
CA TYR A 437 12.50 6.45 5.03
C TYR A 437 13.41 6.02 3.88
N MET A 438 13.26 6.52 2.67
CA MET A 438 14.18 6.21 1.57
C MET A 438 15.65 6.57 1.90
N ASN A 439 15.91 7.66 2.63
CA ASN A 439 17.27 7.98 3.12
C ASN A 439 17.76 6.97 4.16
N LEU A 440 16.88 6.47 5.04
CA LEU A 440 17.20 5.41 6.00
C LEU A 440 17.50 4.09 5.29
N LEU A 441 16.65 3.71 4.33
CA LEU A 441 16.75 2.44 3.62
C LEU A 441 17.96 2.38 2.69
N TYR A 442 18.39 3.52 2.14
CA TYR A 442 19.69 3.63 1.49
C TYR A 442 20.82 3.26 2.46
N SER A 443 20.80 3.82 3.67
CA SER A 443 21.80 3.52 4.70
C SER A 443 21.77 2.04 5.11
N PHE A 444 20.59 1.41 5.26
CA PHE A 444 20.46 -0.01 5.54
C PHE A 444 21.03 -0.88 4.42
N SER A 445 20.68 -0.56 3.17
CA SER A 445 21.15 -1.27 2.00
C SER A 445 22.68 -1.22 1.89
N GLN A 446 23.30 -0.05 2.10
CA GLN A 446 24.75 0.12 2.08
C GLN A 446 25.45 -0.54 3.27
N ASN A 447 24.91 -0.43 4.48
CA ASN A 447 25.55 -0.93 5.69
C ASN A 447 25.49 -2.47 5.78
N SER A 448 24.37 -3.09 5.36
CA SER A 448 24.20 -4.55 5.39
C SER A 448 25.15 -5.31 4.45
N THR A 449 25.83 -4.62 3.51
CA THR A 449 26.91 -5.23 2.72
C THR A 449 28.23 -5.34 3.50
N LYS A 450 28.38 -4.61 4.60
CA LYS A 450 29.64 -4.46 5.34
C LYS A 450 29.60 -5.15 6.72
N PHE A 451 28.44 -5.07 7.38
CA PHE A 451 28.25 -5.61 8.73
C PHE A 451 26.76 -5.88 9.00
N PRO A 452 26.42 -6.76 9.99
CA PRO A 452 25.04 -7.01 10.37
C PRO A 452 24.37 -5.75 10.92
N LEU A 453 23.12 -5.51 10.53
CA LEU A 453 22.28 -4.43 11.08
C LEU A 453 21.77 -4.85 12.45
N THR A 454 22.48 -4.46 13.53
CA THR A 454 21.99 -4.63 14.90
C THR A 454 21.01 -3.53 15.27
N HIS A 455 20.24 -3.70 16.35
CA HIS A 455 19.28 -2.68 16.77
C HIS A 455 19.97 -1.34 17.11
N GLU A 456 21.21 -1.37 17.65
CA GLU A 456 21.96 -0.14 17.94
C GLU A 456 22.31 0.61 16.65
N ILE A 457 22.76 -0.11 15.61
CA ILE A 457 23.10 0.49 14.31
C ILE A 457 21.84 1.09 13.66
N ILE A 458 20.71 0.35 13.71
CA ILE A 458 19.44 0.83 13.18
C ILE A 458 18.97 2.08 13.93
N ASP A 459 19.07 2.08 15.26
CA ASP A 459 18.72 3.24 16.09
C ASP A 459 19.57 4.49 15.73
N GLU A 460 20.87 4.30 15.54
CA GLU A 460 21.79 5.39 15.17
C GLU A 460 21.50 5.95 13.79
N GLU A 461 21.29 5.09 12.80
CA GLU A 461 20.94 5.52 11.44
C GLU A 461 19.56 6.21 11.40
N TYR A 462 18.57 5.67 12.11
CA TYR A 462 17.26 6.30 12.23
C TYR A 462 17.34 7.67 12.90
N ASP A 463 18.08 7.80 14.01
CA ASP A 463 18.26 9.07 14.71
C ASP A 463 18.96 10.14 13.83
N LYS A 464 19.95 9.74 13.03
CA LYS A 464 20.60 10.63 12.04
C LYS A 464 19.59 11.16 11.02
N VAL A 465 18.79 10.28 10.44
CA VAL A 465 17.81 10.65 9.42
C VAL A 465 16.73 11.56 10.01
N ILE A 466 16.19 11.22 11.18
CA ILE A 466 15.20 12.04 11.87
C ILE A 466 15.75 13.46 12.17
N LYS A 467 16.96 13.55 12.67
CA LYS A 467 17.60 14.85 12.90
C LYS A 467 17.78 15.63 11.60
N ASP A 468 18.20 15.00 10.53
CA ASP A 468 18.38 15.66 9.24
C ASP A 468 17.05 16.17 8.64
N PHE A 469 15.97 15.41 8.77
CA PHE A 469 14.66 15.77 8.23
C PHE A 469 13.84 16.70 9.13
N ARG A 470 13.94 16.57 10.45
CA ARG A 470 13.02 17.22 11.40
C ARG A 470 13.69 18.18 12.36
N ASP A 471 15.04 18.20 12.45
CA ASP A 471 15.71 19.11 13.38
C ASP A 471 15.65 20.56 12.89
N PHE A 472 14.96 21.39 13.67
CA PHE A 472 14.91 22.85 13.56
C PHE A 472 14.64 23.45 14.93
N LYS A 473 14.81 24.77 15.05
CA LYS A 473 14.76 25.51 16.35
C LYS A 473 13.57 25.16 17.24
N HIS A 474 12.42 24.84 16.65
CA HIS A 474 11.17 24.58 17.37
C HIS A 474 10.76 23.09 17.37
N PHE A 475 11.66 22.18 17.00
CA PHE A 475 11.42 20.74 17.10
C PHE A 475 11.99 20.19 18.42
N GLU A 476 11.16 19.46 19.16
CA GLU A 476 11.56 18.77 20.38
C GLU A 476 11.80 17.27 20.09
N ASN A 477 13.05 16.86 20.06
CA ASN A 477 13.40 15.46 19.94
C ASN A 477 13.51 14.82 21.33
N ILE A 478 12.92 13.63 21.50
CA ILE A 478 13.05 12.82 22.71
C ILE A 478 13.86 11.56 22.41
N ASN A 479 14.66 11.08 23.36
CA ASN A 479 15.56 9.93 23.15
C ASN A 479 14.86 8.66 22.64
N LEU A 480 13.60 8.45 23.03
CA LEU A 480 12.81 7.30 22.58
C LEU A 480 12.46 7.35 21.09
N ASN A 481 12.53 8.51 20.43
CA ASN A 481 12.21 8.63 19.01
C ASN A 481 13.06 7.71 18.14
N LYS A 482 14.31 7.46 18.51
CA LYS A 482 15.20 6.55 17.78
C LYS A 482 14.70 5.10 17.67
N LYS A 483 13.75 4.68 18.52
CA LYS A 483 13.10 3.36 18.49
C LYS A 483 11.83 3.30 17.63
N ASN A 484 11.42 4.41 17.05
CA ASN A 484 10.15 4.49 16.33
C ASN A 484 10.14 3.65 15.01
N TRP A 485 11.31 3.32 14.47
CA TRP A 485 11.45 2.46 13.30
C TRP A 485 10.80 1.07 13.49
N ILE A 486 10.73 0.56 14.74
CA ILE A 486 10.22 -0.79 15.03
C ILE A 486 8.76 -0.94 14.57
N LYS A 487 7.94 0.11 14.68
CA LYS A 487 6.53 0.08 14.28
C LYS A 487 6.28 0.43 12.81
N ALA A 488 7.33 0.75 12.06
CA ALA A 488 7.22 1.27 10.70
C ALA A 488 7.45 0.19 9.63
N HIS A 489 6.78 -0.95 9.77
CA HIS A 489 7.00 -2.14 8.94
C HIS A 489 6.90 -1.85 7.43
N ASP A 490 5.80 -1.24 6.97
CA ASP A 490 5.60 -0.99 5.54
C ASP A 490 6.61 0.03 5.00
N GLN A 491 6.96 1.05 5.81
CA GLN A 491 7.98 2.04 5.48
C GLN A 491 9.40 1.44 5.42
N LEU A 492 9.63 0.21 5.88
CA LEU A 492 10.91 -0.48 5.72
C LEU A 492 11.07 -1.16 4.34
N SER A 493 10.14 -0.96 3.40
CA SER A 493 10.24 -1.34 1.99
C SER A 493 10.64 -0.14 1.12
N ILE A 494 11.64 -0.33 0.25
CA ILE A 494 12.06 0.69 -0.72
C ILE A 494 10.96 0.90 -1.75
N GLU A 495 10.38 -0.18 -2.26
CA GLU A 495 9.31 -0.15 -3.26
C GLU A 495 8.08 0.58 -2.75
N TYR A 496 7.66 0.30 -1.52
CA TYR A 496 6.52 0.98 -0.89
C TYR A 496 6.70 2.50 -0.88
N ASN A 497 7.82 2.98 -0.32
CA ASN A 497 8.06 4.42 -0.23
C ASN A 497 8.21 5.07 -1.61
N LEU A 498 8.85 4.37 -2.55
CA LEU A 498 9.03 4.88 -3.91
C LEU A 498 7.70 4.98 -4.66
N ASN A 499 6.79 4.01 -4.49
CA ASN A 499 5.45 4.05 -5.07
C ASN A 499 4.65 5.26 -4.58
N TYR A 500 4.67 5.57 -3.27
CA TYR A 500 4.01 6.77 -2.72
C TYR A 500 4.63 8.07 -3.25
N ILE A 501 5.96 8.20 -3.24
CA ILE A 501 6.64 9.36 -3.84
C ILE A 501 6.22 9.54 -5.31
N CYS A 502 6.24 8.47 -6.08
CA CYS A 502 5.92 8.52 -7.50
C CYS A 502 4.45 8.82 -7.74
N ALA A 503 3.53 8.17 -7.03
CA ALA A 503 2.10 8.47 -7.11
C ALA A 503 1.84 9.96 -6.82
N PHE A 504 2.43 10.49 -5.75
CA PHE A 504 2.25 11.89 -5.34
C PHE A 504 2.78 12.88 -6.40
N ILE A 505 4.04 12.70 -6.88
CA ILE A 505 4.59 13.63 -7.88
C ILE A 505 3.89 13.53 -9.23
N LEU A 506 3.41 12.34 -9.61
CA LEU A 506 2.60 12.16 -10.82
C LEU A 506 1.25 12.85 -10.69
N VAL A 507 0.56 12.69 -9.58
CA VAL A 507 -0.74 13.34 -9.32
C VAL A 507 -0.63 14.87 -9.40
N LEU A 508 0.39 15.47 -8.80
CA LEU A 508 0.58 16.93 -8.84
C LEU A 508 0.97 17.48 -10.24
N ASN A 509 1.39 16.62 -11.14
CA ASN A 509 1.70 16.96 -12.52
C ASN A 509 0.62 16.48 -13.51
N PHE A 510 -0.46 15.86 -13.02
CA PHE A 510 -1.50 15.29 -13.85
C PHE A 510 -2.51 16.33 -14.35
N ASP A 511 -2.81 16.24 -15.65
CA ASP A 511 -3.92 17.01 -16.25
C ASP A 511 -5.23 16.24 -16.11
N ILE A 512 -6.14 16.75 -15.28
CA ILE A 512 -7.43 16.12 -15.00
C ILE A 512 -8.30 15.92 -16.24
N ASN A 513 -8.11 16.71 -17.29
CA ASN A 513 -8.82 16.53 -18.55
C ASN A 513 -8.48 15.20 -19.25
N LYS A 514 -7.35 14.57 -18.90
CA LYS A 514 -6.95 13.25 -19.39
C LYS A 514 -7.50 12.08 -18.56
N PHE A 515 -8.36 12.34 -17.56
CA PHE A 515 -8.83 11.30 -16.64
C PHE A 515 -9.53 10.12 -17.33
N ASN A 516 -10.31 10.36 -18.38
CA ASN A 516 -10.94 9.31 -19.18
C ASN A 516 -9.91 8.35 -19.81
N LYS A 517 -8.71 8.84 -20.10
CA LYS A 517 -7.61 7.99 -20.61
C LYS A 517 -7.13 7.04 -19.51
N VAL A 518 -6.99 7.51 -18.28
CA VAL A 518 -6.65 6.67 -17.11
C VAL A 518 -7.67 5.56 -16.93
N ILE A 519 -8.97 5.88 -16.95
CA ILE A 519 -10.06 4.89 -16.86
C ILE A 519 -9.93 3.81 -17.94
N ASN A 520 -9.69 4.21 -19.20
CA ASN A 520 -9.54 3.28 -20.30
C ASN A 520 -8.29 2.38 -20.17
N LEU A 521 -7.20 2.91 -19.60
CA LEU A 521 -6.00 2.14 -19.34
C LEU A 521 -6.17 1.15 -18.18
N CYS A 522 -6.84 1.55 -17.10
CA CYS A 522 -7.19 0.63 -16.00
C CYS A 522 -8.03 -0.56 -16.50
N LYS A 523 -8.98 -0.34 -17.42
CA LYS A 523 -9.79 -1.43 -18.03
C LYS A 523 -8.96 -2.41 -18.84
N GLN A 524 -7.79 -2.03 -19.33
CA GLN A 524 -6.90 -2.95 -20.02
C GLN A 524 -6.17 -3.89 -19.04
N GLY A 525 -6.15 -3.53 -17.75
CA GLY A 525 -5.45 -4.29 -16.72
C GLY A 525 -3.93 -4.22 -16.88
N GLU A 526 -3.23 -5.23 -16.39
CA GLU A 526 -1.77 -5.31 -16.36
C GLU A 526 -1.17 -5.86 -17.66
N ILE A 527 -1.59 -5.31 -18.82
CA ILE A 527 -1.10 -5.71 -20.15
C ILE A 527 0.14 -4.94 -20.61
N GLN A 528 0.60 -3.99 -19.83
CA GLN A 528 1.75 -3.14 -20.11
C GLN A 528 2.48 -2.75 -18.83
N SER A 529 3.75 -2.39 -18.95
CA SER A 529 4.56 -1.92 -17.82
C SER A 529 4.00 -0.62 -17.22
N ASP A 530 4.36 -0.31 -15.95
CA ASP A 530 4.03 0.96 -15.33
C ASP A 530 4.59 2.14 -16.15
N GLY A 531 5.79 1.99 -16.71
CA GLY A 531 6.41 2.99 -17.56
C GLY A 531 5.57 3.32 -18.80
N ASP A 532 5.08 2.29 -19.50
CA ASP A 532 4.22 2.47 -20.67
C ASP A 532 2.87 3.08 -20.28
N PHE A 533 2.28 2.61 -19.18
CA PHE A 533 1.00 3.13 -18.67
C PHE A 533 1.09 4.63 -18.39
N PHE A 534 2.09 5.06 -17.62
CA PHE A 534 2.25 6.48 -17.31
C PHE A 534 2.77 7.30 -18.50
N TYR A 535 3.60 6.72 -19.37
CA TYR A 535 3.98 7.38 -20.62
C TYR A 535 2.75 7.70 -21.49
N GLU A 536 1.81 6.77 -21.60
CA GLU A 536 0.58 7.03 -22.33
C GLU A 536 -0.23 8.16 -21.72
N ILE A 537 -0.35 8.23 -20.37
CA ILE A 537 -1.09 9.27 -19.67
C ILE A 537 -0.45 10.65 -19.87
N PHE A 538 0.86 10.74 -19.65
CA PHE A 538 1.59 12.01 -19.66
C PHE A 538 2.04 12.43 -21.07
N GLU A 539 2.08 11.51 -22.03
CA GLU A 539 2.54 11.73 -23.41
C GLU A 539 3.95 12.30 -23.51
N SER A 540 4.76 12.03 -22.50
CA SER A 540 6.14 12.50 -22.37
C SER A 540 6.94 11.56 -21.49
N GLN A 541 8.26 11.56 -21.66
CA GLN A 541 9.15 10.87 -20.75
C GLN A 541 9.06 11.51 -19.34
N LEU A 542 8.96 10.67 -18.32
CA LEU A 542 8.86 11.11 -16.94
C LEU A 542 10.24 11.48 -16.41
N ASP A 543 10.42 12.74 -16.05
CA ASP A 543 11.66 13.27 -15.48
C ASP A 543 11.48 13.49 -13.96
N PHE A 544 12.17 12.69 -13.17
CA PHE A 544 12.05 12.69 -11.71
C PHE A 544 12.34 14.07 -11.09
N ILE A 545 13.38 14.76 -11.56
CA ILE A 545 13.77 16.05 -11.01
C ILE A 545 12.69 17.10 -11.30
N ASN A 546 12.19 17.16 -12.55
CA ASN A 546 11.19 18.15 -12.93
C ASN A 546 9.84 17.89 -12.26
N LEU A 547 9.39 16.63 -12.17
CA LEU A 547 8.16 16.27 -11.47
C LEU A 547 8.22 16.71 -10.00
N ASN A 548 9.34 16.47 -9.34
CA ASN A 548 9.55 16.90 -7.96
C ASN A 548 9.66 18.43 -7.81
N LYS A 549 10.32 19.13 -8.72
CA LYS A 549 10.37 20.61 -8.69
C LYS A 549 8.96 21.21 -8.74
N ASN A 550 8.08 20.66 -9.56
CA ASN A 550 6.70 21.11 -9.66
C ASN A 550 5.91 20.80 -8.38
N ALA A 551 6.07 19.59 -7.81
CA ALA A 551 5.46 19.20 -6.54
C ALA A 551 5.92 20.12 -5.39
N ILE A 552 7.21 20.34 -5.27
CA ILE A 552 7.82 21.23 -4.28
C ILE A 552 7.30 22.67 -4.43
N LYS A 553 7.17 23.16 -5.66
CA LYS A 553 6.61 24.49 -5.93
C LYS A 553 5.15 24.58 -5.51
N TRP A 554 4.36 23.57 -5.83
CA TRP A 554 2.95 23.51 -5.43
C TRP A 554 2.80 23.51 -3.91
N ILE A 555 3.56 22.68 -3.20
CA ILE A 555 3.55 22.63 -1.71
C ILE A 555 3.91 24.00 -1.11
N ASN A 556 4.97 24.65 -1.61
CA ASN A 556 5.36 25.97 -1.14
C ASN A 556 4.24 27.01 -1.33
N ASN A 557 3.62 27.02 -2.53
CA ASN A 557 2.52 27.93 -2.82
C ASN A 557 1.32 27.69 -1.91
N LEU A 558 0.99 26.42 -1.65
CA LEU A 558 -0.07 26.02 -0.73
C LEU A 558 0.18 26.58 0.67
N ILE A 559 1.38 26.31 1.21
CA ILE A 559 1.79 26.79 2.54
C ILE A 559 1.76 28.31 2.62
N ASP A 560 2.33 29.02 1.62
CA ASP A 560 2.41 30.49 1.60
C ASP A 560 1.04 31.15 1.41
N SER A 561 0.11 30.50 0.71
CA SER A 561 -1.25 31.00 0.54
C SER A 561 -2.10 30.90 1.81
N TYR A 562 -1.84 29.87 2.61
CA TYR A 562 -2.57 29.70 3.88
C TYR A 562 -2.12 30.68 4.96
N MET A 563 -0.83 31.08 4.96
CA MET A 563 -0.25 32.00 5.94
C MET A 563 -0.55 33.48 5.67
N LYS A 564 -1.13 33.82 4.50
CA LYS A 564 -1.60 35.17 4.15
C LYS A 564 -3.06 35.38 4.58
#